data_92467218a64c95c87353a12cd0d49be7
#
_entry.id   92467218a64c95c87353a12cd0d49be7
#
_cell.length_a   1.000
_cell.length_b   1.000
_cell.length_c   1.000
_cell.angle_alpha   90.00
_cell.angle_beta   90.00
_cell.angle_gamma   90.00
#
_symmetry.space_group_name_H-M   'P 1'
#
loop_
_entity.id
_entity.type
_entity.pdbx_description
1 polymer ?
#
loop_
_entity_poly.entity_id
_entity_poly.type
_entity_poly.pdbx_seq_one_letter_code
_entity_poly.pdbx_strand_id
1 'polypeptide(L)'
;MKKILGLDLGTNSIGWAVVCHSDTDGQTERKWIEMAGSRIIPMDAAILGDFDKGNSKSQTSERTGFRGIRRLRERVLLRRERLHKVLKLIGFLPQHYIDSLDFSNHSGKFQLGTEVKLPWRKNEIGKYEFLFQNSFNEMLADFAKKQPELVAMGRKVPYDWTIYYLRKKALSEKITKEELAWILLNFNQKRGYYQLRGEEEEEKKNRLEDFYALKVVEVEQTDDKKGKDIWYNVHLENGWIYRRSSNVPLDWKDKIKEFIVTTELNEDGTPKVDKDGCVKRSFRMPKEDDWKLLKKKTEADIERSHKTIGCYIYDTLLQSPQQKIKGKLVRTIERKFYKDELKLILDKQQAFHPELQDRELYKACLDVLYPMNVAHKNNVANRGFVYLFMEDILFYQRPLKSKKSLIDNCPYEENQYIDVTTGEIKKAPIKCIAKSHPLYQEFRLWQFIANIRIY
;
A
#
# COMPACT_ATOMS: atom_id res chain seq x y z
N MET A 1 -43.77 17.18 26.58
CA MET A 1 -43.37 17.80 25.28
C MET A 1 -41.84 17.86 25.19
N LYS A 2 -41.23 17.24 24.20
CA LYS A 2 -39.80 17.15 23.99
C LYS A 2 -39.41 18.02 22.78
N LYS A 3 -38.40 18.90 22.94
CA LYS A 3 -37.85 19.68 21.85
C LYS A 3 -36.50 19.10 21.41
N ILE A 4 -36.32 18.91 20.13
CA ILE A 4 -35.11 18.35 19.53
C ILE A 4 -34.54 19.38 18.56
N LEU A 5 -33.29 19.79 18.79
CA LEU A 5 -32.56 20.64 17.87
C LEU A 5 -31.79 19.74 16.87
N GLY A 6 -32.15 19.79 15.61
CA GLY A 6 -31.40 19.20 14.51
C GLY A 6 -30.46 20.24 13.90
N LEU A 7 -29.21 19.83 13.64
CA LEU A 7 -28.19 20.65 12.97
C LEU A 7 -27.68 19.94 11.73
N ASP A 8 -27.68 20.65 10.59
CA ASP A 8 -26.99 20.24 9.36
C ASP A 8 -25.77 21.16 9.17
N LEU A 9 -24.58 20.60 9.35
CA LEU A 9 -23.32 21.32 9.29
C LEU A 9 -22.73 21.22 7.88
N GLY A 10 -23.07 22.16 7.03
CA GLY A 10 -22.45 22.37 5.72
C GLY A 10 -21.06 23.01 5.82
N THR A 11 -20.38 23.16 4.69
CA THR A 11 -19.07 23.84 4.61
C THR A 11 -19.16 25.34 4.82
N ASN A 12 -20.20 25.97 4.29
CA ASN A 12 -20.41 27.42 4.31
C ASN A 12 -21.77 27.79 4.92
N SER A 13 -22.48 26.83 5.50
CA SER A 13 -23.77 27.09 6.14
C SER A 13 -24.03 26.12 7.29
N ILE A 14 -24.80 26.55 8.23
CA ILE A 14 -25.36 25.73 9.31
C ILE A 14 -26.87 25.78 9.15
N GLY A 15 -27.46 24.68 8.70
CA GLY A 15 -28.90 24.49 8.74
C GLY A 15 -29.31 24.03 10.15
N TRP A 16 -30.45 24.52 10.63
CA TRP A 16 -30.97 24.10 11.93
C TRP A 16 -32.49 24.03 11.92
N ALA A 17 -33.04 23.10 12.69
CA ALA A 17 -34.45 23.00 12.92
C ALA A 17 -34.76 22.54 14.35
N VAL A 18 -35.77 23.13 14.95
CA VAL A 18 -36.32 22.70 16.25
C VAL A 18 -37.58 21.92 15.98
N VAL A 19 -37.55 20.64 16.30
CA VAL A 19 -38.70 19.73 16.17
C VAL A 19 -39.30 19.49 17.56
N CYS A 20 -40.58 19.73 17.66
CA CYS A 20 -41.35 19.44 18.88
C CYS A 20 -42.00 18.05 18.75
N HIS A 21 -41.98 17.33 19.85
CA HIS A 21 -42.59 16.01 19.97
C HIS A 21 -43.46 15.99 21.24
N SER A 22 -44.72 15.74 21.08
CA SER A 22 -45.63 15.57 22.26
C SER A 22 -45.94 14.07 22.41
N ASP A 23 -45.49 13.50 23.52
CA ASP A 23 -45.97 12.21 24.00
C ASP A 23 -47.22 12.50 24.82
N THR A 24 -48.36 12.21 24.30
CA THR A 24 -49.63 12.20 25.05
C THR A 24 -50.04 10.74 25.17
N ASP A 25 -50.14 10.26 26.41
CA ASP A 25 -50.60 8.91 26.72
C ASP A 25 -51.89 8.57 25.92
N GLY A 26 -51.80 7.68 24.98
CA GLY A 26 -52.97 7.09 24.27
C GLY A 26 -53.51 7.83 23.06
N GLN A 27 -52.92 8.96 22.62
CA GLN A 27 -53.32 9.63 21.36
C GLN A 27 -52.12 9.84 20.42
N THR A 28 -52.43 9.88 19.11
CA THR A 28 -51.45 9.98 18.00
C THR A 28 -50.32 10.94 18.27
N GLU A 29 -49.06 10.47 18.28
CA GLU A 29 -47.86 11.27 18.36
C GLU A 29 -47.90 12.42 17.37
N ARG A 30 -47.88 13.67 17.86
CA ARG A 30 -47.77 14.85 17.01
C ARG A 30 -46.34 15.34 16.96
N LYS A 31 -45.79 15.43 15.77
CA LYS A 31 -44.45 15.96 15.50
C LYS A 31 -44.61 17.17 14.57
N TRP A 32 -44.03 18.31 14.94
CA TRP A 32 -44.04 19.51 14.09
C TRP A 32 -42.71 20.26 14.22
N ILE A 33 -42.39 21.01 13.17
CA ILE A 33 -41.24 21.91 13.20
C ILE A 33 -41.68 23.23 13.83
N GLU A 34 -41.09 23.60 14.95
CA GLU A 34 -41.38 24.85 15.63
C GLU A 34 -40.67 26.02 14.96
N MET A 35 -39.40 25.84 14.64
CA MET A 35 -38.55 26.81 13.98
C MET A 35 -37.52 26.12 13.09
N ALA A 36 -37.16 26.73 12.00
CA ALA A 36 -36.06 26.28 11.16
C ALA A 36 -35.38 27.49 10.49
N GLY A 37 -34.12 27.34 10.19
CA GLY A 37 -33.36 28.38 9.52
C GLY A 37 -31.98 27.90 9.06
N SER A 38 -31.27 28.83 8.45
CA SER A 38 -29.86 28.57 8.10
C SER A 38 -29.01 29.80 8.40
N ARG A 39 -27.81 29.56 8.87
CA ARG A 39 -26.76 30.56 9.01
C ARG A 39 -25.74 30.36 7.91
N ILE A 40 -25.54 31.31 7.04
CA ILE A 40 -24.49 31.29 6.04
C ILE A 40 -23.23 31.88 6.64
N ILE A 41 -22.13 31.15 6.47
CA ILE A 41 -20.79 31.57 6.87
C ILE A 41 -20.14 32.18 5.65
N PRO A 42 -19.77 33.46 5.66
CA PRO A 42 -19.15 34.12 4.50
C PRO A 42 -17.86 33.44 4.12
N MET A 43 -17.60 33.32 2.83
CA MET A 43 -16.31 32.88 2.32
C MET A 43 -15.25 33.95 2.61
N ASP A 44 -14.02 33.53 2.93
CA ASP A 44 -12.91 34.46 2.99
C ASP A 44 -12.54 35.00 1.62
N ALA A 45 -11.84 36.14 1.57
CA ALA A 45 -11.53 36.85 0.33
C ALA A 45 -10.66 36.03 -0.63
N ALA A 46 -9.83 35.13 -0.12
CA ALA A 46 -8.96 34.28 -0.94
C ALA A 46 -9.78 33.22 -1.68
N ILE A 47 -10.74 32.59 -1.00
CA ILE A 47 -11.65 31.60 -1.59
C ILE A 47 -12.57 32.27 -2.59
N LEU A 48 -13.09 33.47 -2.27
CA LEU A 48 -13.91 34.25 -3.18
C LEU A 48 -13.13 34.60 -4.45
N GLY A 49 -11.89 35.06 -4.33
CA GLY A 49 -11.03 35.39 -5.47
C GLY A 49 -10.64 34.17 -6.33
N ASP A 50 -10.53 32.97 -5.76
CA ASP A 50 -10.39 31.73 -6.55
C ASP A 50 -11.67 31.39 -7.29
N PHE A 51 -12.83 31.56 -6.67
CA PHE A 51 -14.14 31.34 -7.26
C PHE A 51 -14.39 32.28 -8.44
N ASP A 52 -14.09 33.59 -8.30
CA ASP A 52 -14.20 34.59 -9.34
C ASP A 52 -13.33 34.30 -10.56
N LYS A 53 -12.21 33.60 -10.38
CA LYS A 53 -11.33 33.11 -11.45
C LYS A 53 -11.79 31.78 -12.08
N GLY A 54 -12.96 31.27 -11.68
CA GLY A 54 -13.46 29.98 -12.12
C GLY A 54 -12.76 28.74 -11.52
N ASN A 55 -11.91 28.95 -10.53
CA ASN A 55 -11.20 27.87 -9.83
C ASN A 55 -12.03 27.39 -8.62
N SER A 56 -12.87 26.39 -8.82
CA SER A 56 -13.59 25.77 -7.70
C SER A 56 -12.68 24.82 -6.92
N LYS A 57 -12.03 25.31 -5.86
CA LYS A 57 -11.43 24.42 -4.86
C LYS A 57 -12.49 23.99 -3.86
N SER A 58 -12.77 22.70 -3.82
CA SER A 58 -13.63 22.14 -2.78
C SER A 58 -12.98 22.33 -1.40
N GLN A 59 -13.55 23.17 -0.54
CA GLN A 59 -13.09 23.35 0.85
C GLN A 59 -13.11 22.05 1.65
N THR A 60 -13.96 21.10 1.27
CA THR A 60 -14.00 19.76 1.87
C THR A 60 -12.85 18.86 1.44
N SER A 61 -12.16 19.18 0.33
CA SER A 61 -11.05 18.37 -0.19
C SER A 61 -9.91 18.25 0.80
N GLU A 62 -9.42 19.34 1.35
CA GLU A 62 -8.35 19.36 2.36
C GLU A 62 -8.78 18.64 3.65
N ARG A 63 -9.96 18.95 4.16
CA ARG A 63 -10.52 18.26 5.34
C ARG A 63 -10.65 16.76 5.11
N THR A 64 -11.07 16.35 3.92
CA THR A 64 -11.16 14.93 3.55
C THR A 64 -9.77 14.30 3.46
N GLY A 65 -8.79 15.02 2.93
CA GLY A 65 -7.38 14.61 2.91
C GLY A 65 -6.84 14.37 4.33
N PHE A 66 -6.98 15.35 5.22
CA PHE A 66 -6.56 15.22 6.62
C PHE A 66 -7.30 14.10 7.37
N ARG A 67 -8.60 13.94 7.12
CA ARG A 67 -9.37 12.81 7.67
C ARG A 67 -8.85 11.48 7.15
N GLY A 68 -8.49 11.39 5.87
CA GLY A 68 -7.87 10.22 5.27
C GLY A 68 -6.57 9.84 5.96
N ILE A 69 -5.69 10.81 6.18
CA ILE A 69 -4.40 10.62 6.87
C ILE A 69 -4.60 10.15 8.32
N ARG A 70 -5.51 10.80 9.09
CA ARG A 70 -5.83 10.37 10.46
C ARG A 70 -6.34 8.94 10.50
N ARG A 71 -7.30 8.58 9.64
CA ARG A 71 -7.84 7.21 9.56
C ARG A 71 -6.79 6.18 9.12
N LEU A 72 -5.82 6.58 8.31
CA LEU A 72 -4.70 5.71 7.95
C LEU A 72 -3.82 5.43 9.18
N ARG A 73 -3.46 6.47 9.92
CA ARG A 73 -2.70 6.36 11.18
C ARG A 73 -3.41 5.50 12.21
N GLU A 74 -4.67 5.77 12.48
CA GLU A 74 -5.48 4.98 13.43
C GLU A 74 -5.49 3.49 13.07
N ARG A 75 -5.63 3.16 11.78
CA ARG A 75 -5.57 1.76 11.34
C ARG A 75 -4.20 1.11 11.53
N VAL A 76 -3.12 1.86 11.35
CA VAL A 76 -1.77 1.35 11.60
C VAL A 76 -1.60 1.06 13.10
N LEU A 77 -2.02 1.99 13.96
CA LEU A 77 -1.97 1.81 15.42
C LEU A 77 -2.85 0.65 15.86
N LEU A 78 -4.09 0.58 15.39
CA LEU A 78 -5.03 -0.49 15.74
C LEU A 78 -4.47 -1.89 15.42
N ARG A 79 -3.85 -2.05 14.24
CA ARG A 79 -3.22 -3.33 13.89
C ARG A 79 -2.07 -3.67 14.82
N ARG A 80 -1.20 -2.70 15.12
CA ARG A 80 -0.09 -2.87 16.04
C ARG A 80 -0.57 -3.25 17.44
N GLU A 81 -1.55 -2.54 17.96
CA GLU A 81 -2.14 -2.79 19.28
C GLU A 81 -2.78 -4.18 19.36
N ARG A 82 -3.56 -4.57 18.35
CA ARG A 82 -4.14 -5.92 18.27
C ARG A 82 -3.06 -7.00 18.24
N LEU A 83 -2.01 -6.78 17.44
CA LEU A 83 -0.89 -7.71 17.35
C LEU A 83 -0.18 -7.86 18.70
N HIS A 84 0.14 -6.74 19.38
CA HIS A 84 0.77 -6.78 20.70
C HIS A 84 -0.09 -7.52 21.74
N LYS A 85 -1.41 -7.28 21.76
CA LYS A 85 -2.33 -7.98 22.66
C LYS A 85 -2.29 -9.48 22.47
N VAL A 86 -2.40 -9.94 21.23
CA VAL A 86 -2.38 -11.36 20.90
C VAL A 86 -1.01 -11.96 21.23
N LEU A 87 0.10 -11.37 20.76
CA LEU A 87 1.45 -11.87 20.98
C LEU A 87 1.82 -11.95 22.46
N LYS A 88 1.35 -10.99 23.29
CA LYS A 88 1.52 -11.06 24.74
C LYS A 88 0.78 -12.27 25.32
N LEU A 89 -0.49 -12.42 24.94
CA LEU A 89 -1.37 -13.44 25.51
C LEU A 89 -0.88 -14.86 25.18
N ILE A 90 -0.38 -15.08 23.95
CA ILE A 90 0.20 -16.38 23.56
C ILE A 90 1.66 -16.56 24.02
N GLY A 91 2.24 -15.58 24.73
CA GLY A 91 3.60 -15.68 25.28
C GLY A 91 4.72 -15.63 24.25
N PHE A 92 4.54 -14.89 23.17
CA PHE A 92 5.54 -14.77 22.08
C PHE A 92 6.42 -13.51 22.18
N LEU A 93 6.05 -12.55 23.04
CA LEU A 93 6.86 -11.34 23.26
C LEU A 93 7.92 -11.56 24.35
N PRO A 94 9.16 -11.11 24.13
CA PRO A 94 10.17 -11.11 25.17
C PRO A 94 9.84 -10.07 26.27
N GLN A 95 10.24 -10.35 27.52
CA GLN A 95 9.86 -9.57 28.70
C GLN A 95 10.21 -8.09 28.58
N HIS A 96 11.43 -7.74 28.14
CA HIS A 96 11.86 -6.35 27.98
C HIS A 96 10.98 -5.53 27.01
N TYR A 97 10.35 -6.21 26.05
CA TYR A 97 9.44 -5.57 25.10
C TYR A 97 8.05 -5.41 25.72
N ILE A 98 7.57 -6.41 26.49
CA ILE A 98 6.30 -6.34 27.23
C ILE A 98 6.34 -5.18 28.22
N ASP A 99 7.45 -4.99 28.95
CA ASP A 99 7.60 -3.95 29.95
C ASP A 99 7.54 -2.53 29.37
N SER A 100 7.81 -2.39 28.08
CA SER A 100 7.69 -1.11 27.35
C SER A 100 6.27 -0.80 26.87
N LEU A 101 5.34 -1.76 26.98
CA LEU A 101 3.97 -1.63 26.50
C LEU A 101 3.00 -1.35 27.64
N ASP A 102 2.04 -0.46 27.41
CA ASP A 102 0.94 -0.20 28.32
C ASP A 102 -0.23 -1.15 28.02
N PHE A 103 -0.43 -2.12 28.90
CA PHE A 103 -1.58 -3.01 28.86
C PHE A 103 -2.60 -2.71 29.96
N SER A 104 -2.30 -1.80 30.90
CA SER A 104 -3.20 -1.45 32.01
C SER A 104 -4.48 -0.80 31.49
N ASN A 105 -4.39 0.02 30.44
CA ASN A 105 -5.52 0.59 29.73
C ASN A 105 -6.01 -0.32 28.58
N HIS A 106 -5.60 -1.57 28.52
CA HIS A 106 -5.93 -2.55 27.49
C HIS A 106 -5.58 -2.11 26.05
N SER A 107 -4.65 -1.17 25.90
CA SER A 107 -4.36 -0.57 24.60
C SER A 107 -3.26 -1.30 23.82
N GLY A 108 -2.25 -1.88 24.48
CA GLY A 108 -1.07 -2.46 23.83
C GLY A 108 -0.21 -1.40 23.10
N LYS A 109 -0.27 -0.14 23.55
CA LYS A 109 0.58 0.96 23.08
C LYS A 109 1.90 0.96 23.82
N PHE A 110 2.91 1.60 23.23
CA PHE A 110 4.12 1.90 23.98
C PHE A 110 3.82 2.95 25.08
N GLN A 111 4.45 2.78 26.22
CA GLN A 111 4.51 3.83 27.22
C GLN A 111 5.23 5.04 26.65
N LEU A 112 4.86 6.23 27.10
CA LEU A 112 5.39 7.47 26.55
C LEU A 112 6.93 7.50 26.68
N GLY A 113 7.62 7.69 25.56
CA GLY A 113 9.08 7.76 25.54
C GLY A 113 9.83 6.43 25.60
N THR A 114 9.14 5.28 25.56
CA THR A 114 9.77 3.95 25.72
C THR A 114 9.68 3.06 24.48
N GLU A 115 9.56 3.62 23.27
CA GLU A 115 9.56 2.79 22.06
C GLU A 115 10.88 2.02 21.92
N VAL A 116 10.81 0.70 22.15
CA VAL A 116 11.94 -0.21 22.01
C VAL A 116 11.78 -1.06 20.74
N LYS A 117 12.90 -1.55 20.23
CA LYS A 117 12.89 -2.53 19.14
C LYS A 117 12.94 -3.93 19.74
N LEU A 118 12.03 -4.82 19.35
CA LEU A 118 11.97 -6.19 19.88
C LEU A 118 13.31 -6.95 19.84
N PRO A 119 14.12 -6.89 18.74
CA PRO A 119 15.37 -7.67 18.66
C PRO A 119 16.53 -7.08 19.50
N TRP A 120 16.30 -5.98 20.24
CA TRP A 120 17.35 -5.33 21.01
C TRP A 120 16.94 -5.21 22.48
N ARG A 121 17.73 -5.77 23.37
CA ARG A 121 17.57 -5.61 24.82
C ARG A 121 18.78 -4.92 25.42
N LYS A 122 18.62 -4.24 26.53
CA LYS A 122 19.72 -3.75 27.35
C LYS A 122 20.17 -4.87 28.30
N ASN A 123 21.47 -5.12 28.37
CA ASN A 123 22.06 -6.01 29.38
C ASN A 123 22.18 -5.26 30.73
N GLU A 124 22.68 -5.96 31.76
CA GLU A 124 22.86 -5.44 33.11
C GLU A 124 23.80 -4.21 33.16
N ILE A 125 24.70 -4.08 32.19
CA ILE A 125 25.64 -2.97 32.07
C ILE A 125 25.04 -1.80 31.24
N GLY A 126 23.76 -1.91 30.82
CA GLY A 126 23.06 -0.88 30.02
C GLY A 126 23.44 -0.90 28.53
N LYS A 127 24.23 -1.85 28.05
CA LYS A 127 24.64 -1.97 26.66
C LYS A 127 23.58 -2.77 25.86
N TYR A 128 23.33 -2.35 24.62
CA TYR A 128 22.40 -3.06 23.75
C TYR A 128 22.98 -4.38 23.24
N GLU A 129 22.22 -5.44 23.37
CA GLU A 129 22.49 -6.77 22.83
C GLU A 129 21.42 -7.15 21.81
N PHE A 130 21.86 -7.85 20.75
CA PHE A 130 20.93 -8.39 19.76
C PHE A 130 20.38 -9.74 20.24
N LEU A 131 19.07 -9.84 20.37
CA LEU A 131 18.40 -11.02 20.95
C LEU A 131 18.58 -12.29 20.11
N PHE A 132 18.65 -12.16 18.79
CA PHE A 132 18.70 -13.28 17.83
C PHE A 132 20.13 -13.52 17.31
N GLN A 133 21.12 -13.52 18.22
CA GLN A 133 22.52 -13.65 17.84
C GLN A 133 22.81 -14.99 17.13
N ASN A 134 22.14 -16.09 17.52
CA ASN A 134 22.35 -17.40 16.89
C ASN A 134 21.90 -17.36 15.41
N SER A 135 20.71 -16.89 15.13
CA SER A 135 20.21 -16.76 13.76
C SER A 135 21.03 -15.76 12.93
N PHE A 136 21.57 -14.72 13.57
CA PHE A 136 22.50 -13.79 12.91
C PHE A 136 23.80 -14.49 12.54
N ASN A 137 24.36 -15.34 13.42
CA ASN A 137 25.58 -16.10 13.15
C ASN A 137 25.36 -17.14 12.03
N GLU A 138 24.21 -17.81 12.01
CA GLU A 138 23.83 -18.71 10.91
C GLU A 138 23.77 -17.94 9.57
N MET A 139 23.16 -16.76 9.57
CA MET A 139 23.15 -15.88 8.40
C MET A 139 24.55 -15.46 7.98
N LEU A 140 25.43 -15.11 8.93
CA LEU A 140 26.83 -14.76 8.63
C LEU A 140 27.59 -15.92 7.98
N ALA A 141 27.31 -17.17 8.36
CA ALA A 141 27.90 -18.34 7.73
C ALA A 141 27.51 -18.44 6.23
N ASP A 142 26.28 -18.10 5.88
CA ASP A 142 25.85 -18.03 4.48
C ASP A 142 26.59 -16.91 3.71
N PHE A 143 26.75 -15.73 4.34
CA PHE A 143 27.53 -14.64 3.76
C PHE A 143 29.01 -15.00 3.62
N ALA A 144 29.59 -15.69 4.59
CA ALA A 144 30.99 -16.15 4.52
C ALA A 144 31.25 -17.08 3.33
N LYS A 145 30.26 -17.94 3.01
CA LYS A 145 30.33 -18.83 1.83
C LYS A 145 30.20 -18.09 0.50
N LYS A 146 29.31 -17.09 0.41
CA LYS A 146 28.96 -16.41 -0.83
C LYS A 146 29.76 -15.12 -1.07
N GLN A 147 30.15 -14.42 0.00
CA GLN A 147 30.81 -13.14 0.00
C GLN A 147 31.93 -13.10 1.06
N PRO A 148 32.97 -13.97 0.93
CA PRO A 148 34.01 -14.10 1.95
C PRO A 148 34.75 -12.78 2.22
N GLU A 149 34.94 -11.95 1.21
CA GLU A 149 35.58 -10.65 1.36
C GLU A 149 34.78 -9.68 2.24
N LEU A 150 33.45 -9.72 2.18
CA LEU A 150 32.59 -8.88 3.00
C LEU A 150 32.77 -9.19 4.49
N VAL A 151 32.90 -10.46 4.83
CA VAL A 151 33.07 -10.91 6.22
C VAL A 151 34.51 -10.70 6.68
N ALA A 152 35.50 -11.02 5.83
CA ALA A 152 36.93 -10.87 6.14
C ALA A 152 37.37 -9.42 6.33
N MET A 153 36.79 -8.45 5.58
CA MET A 153 37.11 -7.03 5.70
C MET A 153 36.52 -6.35 6.93
N GLY A 154 35.88 -7.08 7.84
CA GLY A 154 35.24 -6.51 9.03
C GLY A 154 34.07 -5.56 8.73
N ARG A 155 33.58 -5.56 7.50
CA ARG A 155 32.37 -4.82 7.15
C ARG A 155 31.21 -5.45 7.91
N LYS A 156 30.61 -4.69 8.79
CA LYS A 156 29.51 -5.15 9.61
C LYS A 156 28.28 -5.44 8.75
N VAL A 157 27.94 -6.69 8.57
CA VAL A 157 26.65 -7.10 8.02
C VAL A 157 25.56 -6.58 8.97
N PRO A 158 24.55 -5.84 8.47
CA PRO A 158 23.52 -5.26 9.34
C PRO A 158 22.68 -6.35 10.02
N TYR A 159 22.52 -6.24 11.33
CA TYR A 159 21.63 -7.13 12.10
C TYR A 159 20.19 -7.16 11.58
N ASP A 160 19.71 -6.04 11.01
CA ASP A 160 18.35 -5.97 10.43
C ASP A 160 18.16 -6.91 9.22
N TRP A 161 19.21 -7.44 8.62
CA TRP A 161 19.11 -8.41 7.54
C TRP A 161 18.70 -9.81 8.04
N THR A 162 18.92 -10.10 9.30
CA THR A 162 18.51 -11.36 9.93
C THR A 162 17.01 -11.63 9.77
N ILE A 163 16.18 -10.59 9.66
CA ILE A 163 14.75 -10.75 9.43
C ILE A 163 14.43 -11.51 8.13
N TYR A 164 15.20 -11.29 7.06
CA TYR A 164 14.99 -11.95 5.78
C TYR A 164 15.52 -13.39 5.81
N TYR A 165 16.61 -13.63 6.52
CA TYR A 165 17.09 -14.96 6.82
C TYR A 165 16.04 -15.77 7.60
N LEU A 166 15.48 -15.19 8.66
CA LEU A 166 14.44 -15.82 9.47
C LEU A 166 13.17 -16.10 8.67
N ARG A 167 12.75 -15.18 7.79
CA ARG A 167 11.59 -15.40 6.91
C ARG A 167 11.83 -16.59 5.97
N LYS A 168 13.06 -16.79 5.48
CA LYS A 168 13.44 -17.97 4.69
C LYS A 168 13.45 -19.22 5.55
N LYS A 169 14.12 -19.21 6.71
CA LYS A 169 14.23 -20.33 7.65
C LYS A 169 12.84 -20.79 8.12
N ALA A 170 11.95 -19.87 8.42
CA ALA A 170 10.59 -20.14 8.91
C ALA A 170 9.69 -20.91 7.93
N LEU A 171 10.04 -20.98 6.65
CA LEU A 171 9.29 -21.77 5.64
C LEU A 171 9.56 -23.28 5.76
N SER A 172 10.67 -23.69 6.36
CA SER A 172 11.08 -25.10 6.42
C SER A 172 11.36 -25.58 7.84
N GLU A 173 11.91 -24.72 8.69
CA GLU A 173 12.44 -25.05 10.01
C GLU A 173 11.68 -24.32 11.11
N LYS A 174 11.75 -24.89 12.33
CA LYS A 174 11.26 -24.24 13.53
C LYS A 174 12.10 -23.01 13.86
N ILE A 175 11.44 -21.90 14.13
CA ILE A 175 12.04 -20.68 14.70
C ILE A 175 11.53 -20.48 16.14
N THR A 176 12.17 -19.61 16.92
CA THR A 176 11.70 -19.30 18.27
C THR A 176 10.42 -18.46 18.25
N LYS A 177 9.71 -18.41 19.37
CA LYS A 177 8.48 -17.63 19.54
C LYS A 177 8.75 -16.14 19.33
N GLU A 178 9.86 -15.65 19.86
CA GLU A 178 10.29 -14.26 19.76
C GLU A 178 10.71 -13.91 18.33
N GLU A 179 11.36 -14.83 17.61
CA GLU A 179 11.68 -14.65 16.19
C GLU A 179 10.42 -14.58 15.33
N LEU A 180 9.44 -15.45 15.61
CA LEU A 180 8.14 -15.38 14.94
C LEU A 180 7.40 -14.07 15.25
N ALA A 181 7.44 -13.63 16.50
CA ALA A 181 6.87 -12.32 16.87
C ALA A 181 7.55 -11.16 16.10
N TRP A 182 8.88 -11.22 15.94
CA TRP A 182 9.60 -10.20 15.17
C TRP A 182 9.20 -10.23 13.69
N ILE A 183 9.03 -11.39 13.09
CA ILE A 183 8.51 -11.54 11.72
C ILE A 183 7.11 -10.90 11.61
N LEU A 184 6.19 -11.19 12.52
CA LEU A 184 4.84 -10.65 12.51
C LEU A 184 4.82 -9.13 12.66
N LEU A 185 5.67 -8.57 13.53
CA LEU A 185 5.84 -7.13 13.67
C LEU A 185 6.44 -6.49 12.41
N ASN A 186 7.36 -7.17 11.75
CA ASN A 186 7.91 -6.72 10.47
C ASN A 186 6.84 -6.69 9.37
N PHE A 187 5.99 -7.70 9.27
CA PHE A 187 4.85 -7.70 8.36
C PHE A 187 3.83 -6.59 8.69
N ASN A 188 3.63 -6.26 9.96
CA ASN A 188 2.78 -5.12 10.31
C ASN A 188 3.31 -3.79 9.77
N GLN A 189 4.62 -3.61 9.70
CA GLN A 189 5.26 -2.42 9.15
C GLN A 189 5.33 -2.45 7.62
N LYS A 190 5.66 -3.61 7.03
CA LYS A 190 5.92 -3.79 5.60
C LYS A 190 4.90 -4.78 5.01
N ARG A 191 3.75 -4.27 4.58
CA ARG A 191 2.60 -5.07 4.10
C ARG A 191 2.41 -5.08 2.60
N GLY A 192 3.31 -4.47 1.87
CA GLY A 192 3.19 -4.30 0.44
C GLY A 192 2.17 -3.25 0.00
N TYR A 193 2.19 -2.97 -1.30
CA TYR A 193 1.28 -2.04 -1.96
C TYR A 193 -0.10 -2.69 -2.13
N TYR A 194 -1.16 -1.89 -1.97
CA TYR A 194 -2.52 -2.32 -2.23
C TYR A 194 -3.06 -1.56 -3.43
N GLN A 195 -3.25 -2.28 -4.54
CA GLN A 195 -3.89 -1.73 -5.72
C GLN A 195 -5.40 -1.85 -5.59
N LEU A 196 -6.10 -0.75 -5.83
CA LEU A 196 -7.55 -0.78 -5.87
C LEU A 196 -8.02 -1.46 -7.16
N ARG A 197 -8.98 -2.36 -7.03
CA ARG A 197 -9.59 -3.03 -8.18
C ARG A 197 -10.17 -1.99 -9.14
N GLY A 198 -9.79 -2.06 -10.41
CA GLY A 198 -10.24 -1.12 -11.43
C GLY A 198 -9.40 0.16 -11.54
N GLU A 199 -8.31 0.31 -10.79
CA GLU A 199 -7.28 1.35 -10.99
C GLU A 199 -6.07 0.81 -11.78
N GLU A 200 -6.23 -0.33 -12.42
CA GLU A 200 -5.24 -0.87 -13.37
C GLU A 200 -5.11 0.13 -14.52
N GLU A 201 -3.89 0.62 -14.72
CA GLU A 201 -3.63 1.48 -15.87
C GLU A 201 -3.73 0.63 -17.13
N GLU A 202 -4.48 1.12 -18.10
CA GLU A 202 -4.48 0.54 -19.43
C GLU A 202 -3.06 0.62 -19.97
N GLU A 203 -2.48 -0.51 -20.33
CA GLU A 203 -1.17 -0.57 -20.97
C GLU A 203 -1.26 0.21 -22.29
N LYS A 204 -0.31 1.11 -22.51
CA LYS A 204 -0.24 1.84 -23.78
C LYS A 204 0.03 0.80 -24.89
N LYS A 205 -0.97 0.50 -25.67
CA LYS A 205 -0.92 -0.53 -26.71
C LYS A 205 0.20 -0.33 -27.74
N ASN A 206 0.75 0.88 -27.85
CA ASN A 206 1.70 1.26 -28.89
C ASN A 206 3.16 1.28 -28.42
N ARG A 207 3.44 0.92 -27.16
CA ARG A 207 4.79 0.96 -26.58
C ARG A 207 4.96 -0.15 -25.55
N LEU A 208 6.06 -0.88 -25.70
CA LEU A 208 6.52 -1.83 -24.67
C LEU A 208 7.68 -1.16 -23.92
N GLU A 209 7.55 -1.01 -22.61
CA GLU A 209 8.60 -0.48 -21.75
C GLU A 209 9.14 -1.63 -20.89
N ASP A 210 10.41 -1.97 -21.10
CA ASP A 210 11.11 -3.00 -20.36
C ASP A 210 12.27 -2.43 -19.57
N PHE A 211 12.56 -3.10 -18.46
CA PHE A 211 13.64 -2.72 -17.57
C PHE A 211 14.83 -3.67 -17.73
N TYR A 212 15.99 -3.11 -18.02
CA TYR A 212 17.23 -3.86 -18.21
C TYR A 212 18.30 -3.37 -17.21
N ALA A 213 18.97 -4.30 -16.56
CA ALA A 213 20.18 -4.06 -15.82
C ALA A 213 21.34 -4.62 -16.66
N LEU A 214 22.16 -3.75 -17.25
CA LEU A 214 23.19 -4.12 -18.20
C LEU A 214 24.56 -3.63 -17.73
N LYS A 215 25.59 -4.46 -17.96
CA LYS A 215 26.98 -4.07 -17.70
C LYS A 215 27.45 -3.12 -18.76
N VAL A 216 28.10 -2.03 -18.35
CA VAL A 216 28.77 -1.11 -19.25
C VAL A 216 30.13 -1.68 -19.60
N VAL A 217 30.36 -1.95 -20.88
CA VAL A 217 31.63 -2.50 -21.39
C VAL A 217 32.62 -1.37 -21.60
N GLU A 218 32.18 -0.29 -22.25
CA GLU A 218 33.04 0.84 -22.60
C GLU A 218 32.25 2.15 -22.56
N VAL A 219 32.98 3.25 -22.30
CA VAL A 219 32.44 4.61 -22.35
C VAL A 219 33.33 5.42 -23.27
N GLU A 220 32.83 5.80 -24.43
CA GLU A 220 33.52 6.59 -25.42
C GLU A 220 33.04 8.04 -25.35
N GLN A 221 33.99 8.97 -25.27
CA GLN A 221 33.71 10.39 -25.34
C GLN A 221 33.56 10.80 -26.81
N THR A 222 32.50 11.50 -27.16
CA THR A 222 32.32 12.06 -28.51
C THR A 222 32.74 13.52 -28.58
N ASP A 223 32.98 14.01 -29.77
CA ASP A 223 33.35 15.43 -30.02
C ASP A 223 32.12 16.36 -29.89
N ASP A 224 30.93 15.81 -29.77
CA ASP A 224 29.68 16.55 -29.66
C ASP A 224 29.56 17.23 -28.29
N LYS A 225 29.23 18.53 -28.28
CA LYS A 225 28.99 19.33 -27.06
C LYS A 225 27.60 19.91 -27.04
N LYS A 226 27.01 19.93 -25.86
CA LYS A 226 25.74 20.61 -25.59
C LYS A 226 25.96 21.62 -24.45
N GLY A 227 26.35 22.85 -24.82
CA GLY A 227 26.76 23.83 -23.84
C GLY A 227 28.06 23.42 -23.11
N LYS A 228 27.99 23.21 -21.81
CA LYS A 228 29.11 22.69 -20.99
C LYS A 228 29.19 21.17 -20.93
N ASP A 229 28.18 20.46 -21.42
CA ASP A 229 28.10 19.01 -21.37
C ASP A 229 28.76 18.39 -22.62
N ILE A 230 29.49 17.30 -22.42
CA ILE A 230 30.09 16.47 -23.46
C ILE A 230 29.20 15.23 -23.64
N TRP A 231 29.03 14.77 -24.87
CA TRP A 231 28.30 13.56 -25.14
C TRP A 231 29.21 12.34 -25.03
N TYR A 232 28.65 11.26 -24.49
CA TYR A 232 29.28 9.96 -24.33
C TYR A 232 28.44 8.89 -24.99
N ASN A 233 29.07 7.95 -25.72
CA ASN A 233 28.51 6.71 -26.16
C ASN A 233 28.87 5.64 -25.12
N VAL A 234 27.86 5.07 -24.49
CA VAL A 234 28.02 4.03 -23.48
C VAL A 234 27.68 2.70 -24.11
N HIS A 235 28.68 1.87 -24.34
CA HIS A 235 28.53 0.54 -24.91
C HIS A 235 28.12 -0.47 -23.84
N LEU A 236 27.06 -1.22 -24.10
CA LEU A 236 26.45 -2.17 -23.18
C LEU A 236 26.80 -3.61 -23.57
N GLU A 237 26.82 -4.53 -22.63
CA GLU A 237 27.20 -5.95 -22.83
C GLU A 237 26.39 -6.69 -23.90
N ASN A 238 25.19 -6.22 -24.21
CA ASN A 238 24.30 -6.78 -25.23
C ASN A 238 24.47 -6.12 -26.60
N GLY A 239 25.51 -5.30 -26.80
CA GLY A 239 25.81 -4.59 -28.05
C GLY A 239 25.01 -3.30 -28.25
N TRP A 240 24.17 -2.89 -27.32
CA TRP A 240 23.43 -1.63 -27.43
C TRP A 240 24.31 -0.44 -27.03
N ILE A 241 24.04 0.72 -27.63
CA ILE A 241 24.73 1.97 -27.33
C ILE A 241 23.72 2.95 -26.71
N TYR A 242 24.03 3.41 -25.48
CA TYR A 242 23.28 4.46 -24.80
C TYR A 242 24.02 5.80 -24.87
N ARG A 243 23.39 6.77 -25.50
CA ARG A 243 23.97 8.12 -25.66
C ARG A 243 23.53 9.04 -24.51
N ARG A 244 24.50 9.65 -23.83
CA ARG A 244 24.25 10.54 -22.70
C ARG A 244 25.18 11.76 -22.71
N SER A 245 24.62 12.95 -22.37
CA SER A 245 25.43 14.15 -22.09
C SER A 245 25.74 14.24 -20.60
N SER A 246 26.95 14.68 -20.27
CA SER A 246 27.39 14.91 -18.89
C SER A 246 28.46 16.00 -18.87
N ASN A 247 28.45 16.85 -17.82
CA ASN A 247 29.50 17.83 -17.55
C ASN A 247 30.66 17.26 -16.72
N VAL A 248 30.52 16.01 -16.27
CA VAL A 248 31.55 15.27 -15.51
C VAL A 248 31.88 13.99 -16.26
N PRO A 249 33.15 13.56 -16.31
CA PRO A 249 33.53 12.28 -16.92
C PRO A 249 32.70 11.11 -16.36
N LEU A 250 32.22 10.25 -17.24
CA LEU A 250 31.39 9.10 -16.84
C LEU A 250 32.28 7.91 -16.45
N ASP A 251 32.44 7.69 -15.15
CA ASP A 251 33.09 6.48 -14.61
C ASP A 251 32.12 5.34 -14.48
N TRP A 252 31.68 4.79 -15.64
CA TRP A 252 30.67 3.71 -15.69
C TRP A 252 31.23 2.38 -16.21
N LYS A 253 32.44 2.36 -16.72
CA LYS A 253 33.07 1.14 -17.22
C LYS A 253 33.04 0.04 -16.16
N ASP A 254 32.69 -1.17 -16.58
CA ASP A 254 32.52 -2.37 -15.77
C ASP A 254 31.40 -2.31 -14.70
N LYS A 255 30.61 -1.24 -14.65
CA LYS A 255 29.48 -1.11 -13.72
C LYS A 255 28.18 -1.52 -14.36
N ILE A 256 27.33 -2.20 -13.58
CA ILE A 256 25.97 -2.50 -14.01
C ILE A 256 25.12 -1.24 -13.83
N LYS A 257 24.43 -0.83 -14.90
CA LYS A 257 23.50 0.30 -14.92
C LYS A 257 22.11 -0.16 -15.33
N GLU A 258 21.12 0.51 -14.78
CA GLU A 258 19.72 0.21 -15.04
C GLU A 258 19.18 1.15 -16.11
N PHE A 259 18.48 0.59 -17.07
CA PHE A 259 17.86 1.30 -18.20
C PHE A 259 16.40 0.90 -18.36
N ILE A 260 15.57 1.86 -18.69
CA ILE A 260 14.24 1.60 -19.25
C ILE A 260 14.36 1.72 -20.76
N VAL A 261 14.03 0.64 -21.43
CA VAL A 261 14.06 0.53 -22.90
C VAL A 261 12.63 0.53 -23.39
N THR A 262 12.28 1.54 -24.17
CA THR A 262 10.96 1.67 -24.80
C THR A 262 11.08 1.18 -26.24
N THR A 263 10.36 0.11 -26.58
CA THR A 263 10.20 -0.39 -27.94
C THR A 263 8.88 0.13 -28.50
N GLU A 264 8.90 0.82 -29.62
CA GLU A 264 7.69 1.24 -30.31
C GLU A 264 7.05 0.02 -31.02
N LEU A 265 5.74 -0.12 -30.89
CA LEU A 265 4.98 -1.21 -31.51
C LEU A 265 4.09 -0.68 -32.64
N ASN A 266 3.87 -1.50 -33.64
CA ASN A 266 2.84 -1.33 -34.64
C ASN A 266 1.45 -1.66 -34.03
N GLU A 267 0.38 -1.41 -34.78
CA GLU A 267 -0.98 -1.71 -34.33
C GLU A 267 -1.24 -3.22 -34.14
N ASP A 268 -0.48 -4.05 -34.83
CA ASP A 268 -0.50 -5.52 -34.73
C ASP A 268 0.33 -6.06 -33.53
N GLY A 269 1.00 -5.18 -32.77
CA GLY A 269 1.84 -5.54 -31.63
C GLY A 269 3.27 -5.94 -32.00
N THR A 270 3.66 -5.89 -33.27
CA THR A 270 5.05 -6.16 -33.71
C THR A 270 5.93 -4.94 -33.47
N PRO A 271 7.24 -5.11 -33.16
CA PRO A 271 8.15 -3.99 -33.00
C PRO A 271 8.31 -3.19 -34.29
N LYS A 272 8.26 -1.85 -34.18
CA LYS A 272 8.62 -0.99 -35.32
C LYS A 272 10.08 -1.09 -35.63
N VAL A 273 10.41 -1.13 -36.91
CA VAL A 273 11.79 -1.08 -37.38
C VAL A 273 12.09 0.31 -37.99
N ASP A 274 13.33 0.72 -37.93
CA ASP A 274 13.84 1.93 -38.57
C ASP A 274 14.14 1.68 -40.07
N LYS A 275 14.70 2.69 -40.74
CA LYS A 275 15.06 2.61 -42.18
C LYS A 275 16.14 1.58 -42.46
N ASP A 276 16.92 1.22 -41.44
CA ASP A 276 18.05 0.28 -41.52
C ASP A 276 17.63 -1.15 -41.10
N GLY A 277 16.33 -1.39 -40.89
CA GLY A 277 15.79 -2.69 -40.49
C GLY A 277 15.98 -3.04 -39.02
N CYS A 278 16.49 -2.11 -38.18
CA CYS A 278 16.69 -2.30 -36.76
C CYS A 278 15.44 -1.96 -35.97
N VAL A 279 15.18 -2.69 -34.87
CA VAL A 279 14.04 -2.40 -34.00
C VAL A 279 14.20 -1.04 -33.35
N LYS A 280 13.24 -0.16 -33.53
CA LYS A 280 13.25 1.19 -33.00
C LYS A 280 13.09 1.17 -31.48
N ARG A 281 14.17 1.45 -30.76
CA ARG A 281 14.25 1.51 -29.31
C ARG A 281 14.74 2.86 -28.83
N SER A 282 14.19 3.33 -27.72
CA SER A 282 14.70 4.49 -27.00
C SER A 282 15.11 4.09 -25.59
N PHE A 283 16.21 4.68 -25.12
CA PHE A 283 16.82 4.34 -23.84
C PHE A 283 16.74 5.53 -22.91
N ARG A 284 16.41 5.27 -21.65
CA ARG A 284 16.49 6.27 -20.58
C ARG A 284 16.84 5.65 -19.25
N MET A 285 17.43 6.43 -18.37
CA MET A 285 17.64 5.98 -17.00
C MET A 285 16.35 6.07 -16.18
N PRO A 286 16.14 5.14 -15.22
CA PRO A 286 14.98 5.17 -14.34
C PRO A 286 14.94 6.45 -13.51
N LYS A 287 13.76 7.09 -13.45
CA LYS A 287 13.45 8.25 -12.61
C LYS A 287 12.57 7.82 -11.42
N GLU A 288 12.32 8.75 -10.50
CA GLU A 288 11.46 8.48 -9.35
C GLU A 288 10.03 8.07 -9.72
N ASP A 289 9.53 8.56 -10.84
CA ASP A 289 8.17 8.28 -11.32
C ASP A 289 8.03 6.91 -11.98
N ASP A 290 9.14 6.22 -12.26
CA ASP A 290 9.15 4.90 -12.89
C ASP A 290 8.92 3.73 -11.90
N TRP A 291 8.54 4.03 -10.67
CA TRP A 291 8.31 3.03 -9.62
C TRP A 291 7.34 1.92 -10.04
N LYS A 292 6.40 2.20 -10.94
CA LYS A 292 5.43 1.21 -11.45
C LYS A 292 6.09 0.15 -12.33
N LEU A 293 7.00 0.56 -13.22
CA LEU A 293 7.78 -0.36 -14.05
C LEU A 293 8.71 -1.24 -13.21
N LEU A 294 9.39 -0.62 -12.24
CA LEU A 294 10.24 -1.34 -11.28
C LEU A 294 9.43 -2.35 -10.46
N LYS A 295 8.21 -1.98 -10.06
CA LYS A 295 7.28 -2.88 -9.37
C LYS A 295 6.95 -4.09 -10.26
N LYS A 296 6.48 -3.87 -11.50
CA LYS A 296 6.11 -4.95 -12.43
C LYS A 296 7.29 -5.91 -12.67
N LYS A 297 8.49 -5.36 -12.90
CA LYS A 297 9.70 -6.19 -13.08
C LYS A 297 9.98 -7.05 -11.86
N THR A 298 10.01 -6.45 -10.67
CA THR A 298 10.32 -7.18 -9.43
C THR A 298 9.29 -8.27 -9.16
N GLU A 299 8.01 -7.98 -9.40
CA GLU A 299 6.92 -8.95 -9.26
C GLU A 299 7.06 -10.11 -10.26
N ALA A 300 7.40 -9.81 -11.50
CA ALA A 300 7.69 -10.83 -12.52
C ALA A 300 8.91 -11.68 -12.16
N ASP A 301 9.96 -11.08 -11.61
CA ASP A 301 11.16 -11.81 -11.17
C ASP A 301 10.86 -12.73 -9.97
N ILE A 302 10.03 -12.28 -9.03
CA ILE A 302 9.56 -13.09 -7.90
C ILE A 302 8.71 -14.26 -8.41
N GLU A 303 7.76 -14.01 -9.30
CA GLU A 303 6.90 -15.07 -9.90
C GLU A 303 7.72 -16.10 -10.66
N ARG A 304 8.66 -15.67 -11.52
CA ARG A 304 9.56 -16.58 -12.26
C ARG A 304 10.46 -17.41 -11.36
N SER A 305 10.93 -16.82 -10.26
CA SER A 305 11.81 -17.52 -9.31
C SER A 305 11.06 -18.50 -8.41
N HIS A 306 9.72 -18.46 -8.36
CA HIS A 306 8.88 -19.23 -7.44
C HIS A 306 9.27 -19.06 -5.97
N LYS A 307 9.90 -17.94 -5.62
CA LYS A 307 10.36 -17.63 -4.27
C LYS A 307 9.37 -16.72 -3.57
N THR A 308 9.36 -16.79 -2.24
CA THR A 308 8.69 -15.77 -1.44
C THR A 308 9.48 -14.47 -1.45
N ILE A 309 8.86 -13.35 -1.09
CA ILE A 309 9.54 -12.04 -1.02
C ILE A 309 10.75 -12.10 -0.10
N GLY A 310 10.62 -12.71 1.09
CA GLY A 310 11.71 -12.82 2.05
C GLY A 310 12.90 -13.58 1.47
N CYS A 311 12.65 -14.71 0.81
CA CYS A 311 13.68 -15.48 0.11
C CYS A 311 14.31 -14.69 -1.02
N TYR A 312 13.51 -14.02 -1.84
CA TYR A 312 14.00 -13.21 -2.95
C TYR A 312 14.93 -12.07 -2.48
N ILE A 313 14.51 -11.35 -1.44
CA ILE A 313 15.33 -10.27 -0.85
C ILE A 313 16.61 -10.85 -0.24
N TYR A 314 16.53 -11.94 0.49
CA TYR A 314 17.68 -12.57 1.12
C TYR A 314 18.71 -13.04 0.08
N ASP A 315 18.26 -13.74 -0.95
CA ASP A 315 19.14 -14.20 -2.03
C ASP A 315 19.74 -13.02 -2.82
N THR A 316 18.99 -11.95 -3.04
CA THR A 316 19.50 -10.72 -3.66
C THR A 316 20.61 -10.07 -2.81
N LEU A 317 20.43 -10.05 -1.48
CA LEU A 317 21.44 -9.54 -0.56
C LEU A 317 22.70 -10.39 -0.55
N LEU A 318 22.56 -11.71 -0.63
CA LEU A 318 23.70 -12.64 -0.73
C LEU A 318 24.49 -12.45 -2.03
N GLN A 319 23.80 -12.10 -3.14
CA GLN A 319 24.44 -11.87 -4.44
C GLN A 319 25.05 -10.45 -4.54
N SER A 320 24.36 -9.45 -4.03
CA SER A 320 24.69 -8.04 -4.16
C SER A 320 24.51 -7.28 -2.83
N PRO A 321 25.40 -7.47 -1.83
CA PRO A 321 25.29 -6.85 -0.51
C PRO A 321 25.27 -5.32 -0.52
N GLN A 322 25.79 -4.71 -1.59
CA GLN A 322 25.79 -3.25 -1.78
C GLN A 322 24.39 -2.72 -2.12
N GLN A 323 23.48 -3.56 -2.51
CA GLN A 323 22.13 -3.15 -2.86
C GLN A 323 21.36 -2.73 -1.60
N LYS A 324 20.93 -1.48 -1.55
CA LYS A 324 20.19 -0.95 -0.40
C LYS A 324 18.79 -1.55 -0.38
N ILE A 325 18.46 -2.34 0.65
CA ILE A 325 17.11 -2.90 0.88
C ILE A 325 16.04 -1.81 0.96
N LYS A 326 16.39 -0.60 1.38
CA LYS A 326 15.52 0.58 1.37
C LYS A 326 15.20 1.11 -0.02
N GLY A 327 15.71 0.47 -1.08
CA GLY A 327 15.41 0.80 -2.46
C GLY A 327 13.92 0.65 -2.80
N LYS A 328 13.52 1.24 -3.89
CA LYS A 328 12.15 1.28 -4.42
C LYS A 328 11.52 -0.12 -4.60
N LEU A 329 12.34 -1.12 -4.88
CA LEU A 329 11.95 -2.52 -5.09
C LEU A 329 11.12 -3.10 -3.95
N VAL A 330 11.57 -2.93 -2.69
CA VAL A 330 10.92 -3.52 -1.52
C VAL A 330 9.64 -2.79 -1.11
N ARG A 331 9.52 -1.50 -1.42
CA ARG A 331 8.36 -0.68 -1.01
C ARG A 331 7.17 -0.81 -1.94
N THR A 332 7.37 -1.26 -3.16
CA THR A 332 6.38 -1.21 -4.24
C THR A 332 5.74 -2.56 -4.57
N ILE A 333 6.26 -3.67 -4.01
CA ILE A 333 5.73 -5.01 -4.26
C ILE A 333 4.28 -5.13 -3.76
N GLU A 334 3.45 -5.80 -4.54
CA GLU A 334 2.03 -5.96 -4.25
C GLU A 334 1.77 -6.78 -2.98
N ARG A 335 0.70 -6.44 -2.29
CA ARG A 335 0.33 -7.07 -1.01
C ARG A 335 0.05 -8.56 -1.12
N LYS A 336 -0.40 -9.06 -2.28
CA LYS A 336 -0.66 -10.49 -2.48
C LYS A 336 0.57 -11.33 -2.13
N PHE A 337 1.76 -10.95 -2.60
CA PHE A 337 3.00 -11.67 -2.33
C PHE A 337 3.37 -11.71 -0.85
N TYR A 338 3.10 -10.62 -0.10
CA TYR A 338 3.30 -10.60 1.35
C TYR A 338 2.29 -11.48 2.09
N LYS A 339 1.03 -11.53 1.61
CA LYS A 339 0.01 -12.41 2.18
C LYS A 339 0.36 -13.87 1.96
N ASP A 340 0.78 -14.22 0.76
CA ASP A 340 1.12 -15.59 0.38
C ASP A 340 2.32 -16.10 1.18
N GLU A 341 3.37 -15.29 1.32
CA GLU A 341 4.52 -15.64 2.15
C GLU A 341 4.15 -15.82 3.62
N LEU A 342 3.42 -14.85 4.19
CA LEU A 342 3.03 -14.94 5.60
C LEU A 342 2.15 -16.14 5.87
N LYS A 343 1.25 -16.48 4.95
CA LYS A 343 0.43 -17.69 5.06
C LYS A 343 1.30 -18.94 5.12
N LEU A 344 2.26 -19.09 4.20
CA LEU A 344 3.18 -20.22 4.18
C LEU A 344 4.00 -20.33 5.49
N ILE A 345 4.49 -19.19 6.00
CA ILE A 345 5.21 -19.15 7.28
C ILE A 345 4.30 -19.60 8.42
N LEU A 346 3.09 -19.05 8.53
CA LEU A 346 2.18 -19.39 9.63
C LEU A 346 1.70 -20.83 9.57
N ASP A 347 1.35 -21.33 8.39
CA ASP A 347 0.94 -22.72 8.19
C ASP A 347 2.05 -23.70 8.62
N LYS A 348 3.32 -23.36 8.32
CA LYS A 348 4.46 -24.17 8.75
C LYS A 348 4.75 -24.05 10.24
N GLN A 349 4.79 -22.82 10.77
CA GLN A 349 5.14 -22.58 12.18
C GLN A 349 4.04 -23.02 13.14
N GLN A 350 2.78 -23.09 12.71
CA GLN A 350 1.69 -23.65 13.49
C GLN A 350 1.96 -25.12 13.88
N ALA A 351 2.63 -25.88 13.02
CA ALA A 351 3.01 -27.29 13.33
C ALA A 351 4.07 -27.37 14.44
N PHE A 352 4.88 -26.35 14.64
CA PHE A 352 5.96 -26.33 15.63
C PHE A 352 5.60 -25.62 16.93
N HIS A 353 4.53 -24.82 16.95
CA HIS A 353 4.08 -24.04 18.10
C HIS A 353 2.68 -24.45 18.50
N PRO A 354 2.52 -25.30 19.54
CA PRO A 354 1.21 -25.79 19.99
C PRO A 354 0.26 -24.67 20.41
N GLU A 355 0.78 -23.53 20.88
CA GLU A 355 -0.03 -22.36 21.25
C GLU A 355 -0.85 -21.83 20.07
N LEU A 356 -0.35 -21.98 18.83
CA LEU A 356 -1.07 -21.55 17.63
C LEU A 356 -2.18 -22.52 17.21
N GLN A 357 -2.26 -23.69 17.86
CA GLN A 357 -3.33 -24.68 17.65
C GLN A 357 -4.33 -24.71 18.81
N ASP A 358 -4.00 -24.06 19.93
CA ASP A 358 -4.83 -24.05 21.14
C ASP A 358 -6.10 -23.21 20.93
N ARG A 359 -7.24 -23.88 21.01
CA ARG A 359 -8.53 -23.28 20.82
C ARG A 359 -9.00 -22.42 21.97
N GLU A 360 -8.63 -22.76 23.20
CA GLU A 360 -9.01 -21.96 24.37
C GLU A 360 -8.19 -20.67 24.41
N LEU A 361 -6.91 -20.76 24.08
CA LEU A 361 -6.06 -19.59 23.93
C LEU A 361 -6.54 -18.68 22.77
N TYR A 362 -7.01 -19.26 21.68
CA TYR A 362 -7.60 -18.53 20.56
C TYR A 362 -8.88 -17.77 21.00
N LYS A 363 -9.78 -18.42 21.72
CA LYS A 363 -10.99 -17.78 22.27
C LYS A 363 -10.64 -16.62 23.21
N ALA A 364 -9.67 -16.84 24.12
CA ALA A 364 -9.18 -15.79 25.01
C ALA A 364 -8.66 -14.56 24.21
N CYS A 365 -7.96 -14.78 23.10
CA CYS A 365 -7.52 -13.71 22.21
C CYS A 365 -8.71 -12.96 21.59
N LEU A 366 -9.77 -13.65 21.16
CA LEU A 366 -10.96 -13.02 20.61
C LEU A 366 -11.70 -12.19 21.67
N ASP A 367 -11.76 -12.66 22.91
CA ASP A 367 -12.36 -11.93 24.02
C ASP A 367 -11.66 -10.60 24.30
N VAL A 368 -10.33 -10.62 24.28
CA VAL A 368 -9.51 -9.41 24.45
C VAL A 368 -9.61 -8.45 23.26
N LEU A 369 -9.71 -8.98 22.04
CA LEU A 369 -9.78 -8.15 20.83
C LEU A 369 -11.15 -7.56 20.58
N TYR A 370 -12.21 -8.29 20.90
CA TYR A 370 -13.60 -7.96 20.55
C TYR A 370 -14.58 -8.02 21.74
N PRO A 371 -14.28 -7.32 22.87
CA PRO A 371 -15.10 -7.43 24.08
C PRO A 371 -16.55 -6.99 23.85
N MET A 372 -16.79 -6.01 22.96
CA MET A 372 -18.11 -5.44 22.68
C MET A 372 -18.68 -5.86 21.31
N ASN A 373 -17.98 -6.68 20.54
CA ASN A 373 -18.41 -7.07 19.19
C ASN A 373 -18.70 -8.57 19.11
N VAL A 374 -19.78 -8.99 19.76
CA VAL A 374 -20.19 -10.40 19.82
C VAL A 374 -20.43 -11.00 18.44
N ALA A 375 -21.05 -10.23 17.53
CA ALA A 375 -21.35 -10.71 16.17
C ALA A 375 -20.06 -11.07 15.41
N HIS A 376 -19.04 -10.21 15.44
CA HIS A 376 -17.76 -10.50 14.80
C HIS A 376 -17.04 -11.65 15.48
N LYS A 377 -17.03 -11.70 16.81
CA LYS A 377 -16.43 -12.78 17.59
C LYS A 377 -17.02 -14.15 17.20
N ASN A 378 -18.33 -14.25 17.08
CA ASN A 378 -18.99 -15.48 16.65
C ASN A 378 -18.62 -15.88 15.20
N ASN A 379 -18.52 -14.92 14.30
CA ASN A 379 -18.14 -15.16 12.91
C ASN A 379 -16.71 -15.72 12.75
N VAL A 380 -15.81 -15.37 13.65
CA VAL A 380 -14.40 -15.79 13.58
C VAL A 380 -14.03 -16.88 14.56
N ALA A 381 -14.94 -17.29 15.44
CA ALA A 381 -14.70 -18.26 16.53
C ALA A 381 -14.07 -19.59 16.06
N ASN A 382 -14.41 -20.05 14.85
CA ASN A 382 -13.93 -21.31 14.30
C ASN A 382 -12.76 -21.18 13.31
N ARG A 383 -12.18 -19.97 13.13
CA ARG A 383 -11.18 -19.71 12.09
C ARG A 383 -9.74 -20.08 12.48
N GLY A 384 -9.31 -19.78 13.69
CA GLY A 384 -7.95 -20.03 14.19
C GLY A 384 -6.95 -18.90 13.97
N PHE A 385 -5.71 -19.09 14.52
CA PHE A 385 -4.69 -18.05 14.58
C PHE A 385 -4.17 -17.58 13.22
N VAL A 386 -4.05 -18.47 12.23
CA VAL A 386 -3.62 -18.07 10.87
C VAL A 386 -4.58 -17.03 10.31
N TYR A 387 -5.88 -17.28 10.39
CA TYR A 387 -6.89 -16.32 9.95
C TYR A 387 -6.83 -15.01 10.75
N LEU A 388 -6.70 -15.11 12.08
CA LEU A 388 -6.65 -13.95 12.96
C LEU A 388 -5.48 -13.02 12.61
N PHE A 389 -4.27 -13.57 12.46
CA PHE A 389 -3.10 -12.78 12.06
C PHE A 389 -3.25 -12.21 10.65
N MET A 390 -3.74 -13.01 9.71
CA MET A 390 -3.84 -12.61 8.30
C MET A 390 -4.93 -11.57 8.07
N GLU A 391 -6.17 -11.89 8.39
CA GLU A 391 -7.32 -11.09 7.94
C GLU A 391 -7.76 -10.05 8.98
N ASP A 392 -7.72 -10.38 10.26
CA ASP A 392 -8.23 -9.50 11.31
C ASP A 392 -7.18 -8.54 11.89
N ILE A 393 -5.88 -8.88 11.77
CA ILE A 393 -4.80 -8.05 12.32
C ILE A 393 -3.95 -7.45 11.20
N LEU A 394 -3.04 -8.24 10.60
CA LEU A 394 -1.96 -7.69 9.77
C LEU A 394 -2.45 -7.09 8.45
N PHE A 395 -3.35 -7.78 7.78
CA PHE A 395 -3.90 -7.30 6.51
C PHE A 395 -5.31 -6.73 6.63
N TYR A 396 -5.78 -6.51 7.87
CA TYR A 396 -7.06 -5.85 8.10
C TYR A 396 -7.14 -4.52 7.37
N GLN A 397 -8.15 -4.39 6.55
CA GLN A 397 -8.43 -3.19 5.78
C GLN A 397 -9.93 -3.06 5.52
N ARG A 398 -10.47 -1.87 5.75
CA ARG A 398 -11.83 -1.60 5.29
C ARG A 398 -11.88 -1.65 3.77
N PRO A 399 -12.99 -2.09 3.19
CA PRO A 399 -13.20 -2.01 1.75
C PRO A 399 -12.96 -0.56 1.30
N LEU A 400 -12.07 -0.40 0.34
CA LEU A 400 -11.79 0.90 -0.28
C LEU A 400 -12.70 1.04 -1.49
N LYS A 401 -13.26 2.24 -1.67
CA LYS A 401 -13.97 2.59 -2.91
C LYS A 401 -12.93 2.98 -3.95
N SER A 402 -13.08 2.50 -5.17
CA SER A 402 -12.28 2.97 -6.31
C SER A 402 -12.44 4.48 -6.47
N LYS A 403 -11.38 5.15 -6.93
CA LYS A 403 -11.42 6.56 -7.35
C LYS A 403 -12.10 6.74 -8.71
N LYS A 404 -12.23 5.65 -9.48
CA LYS A 404 -12.98 5.69 -10.75
C LYS A 404 -14.45 6.02 -10.47
N SER A 405 -15.04 6.71 -11.40
CA SER A 405 -16.48 7.04 -11.34
C SER A 405 -17.30 5.76 -11.13
N LEU A 406 -18.21 5.81 -10.16
CA LEU A 406 -19.18 4.74 -9.94
C LEU A 406 -20.43 4.90 -10.84
N ILE A 407 -20.39 5.84 -11.79
CA ILE A 407 -21.45 5.99 -12.76
C ILE A 407 -21.38 4.80 -13.71
N ASP A 408 -22.40 3.98 -13.65
CA ASP A 408 -22.53 2.79 -14.49
C ASP A 408 -23.08 3.12 -15.87
N ASN A 409 -23.05 2.15 -16.76
CA ASN A 409 -23.63 2.29 -18.09
C ASN A 409 -25.15 2.21 -18.01
N CYS A 410 -25.84 2.94 -18.90
CA CYS A 410 -27.28 2.78 -19.05
C CYS A 410 -27.58 1.37 -19.59
N PRO A 411 -28.50 0.60 -18.95
CA PRO A 411 -28.84 -0.73 -19.44
C PRO A 411 -29.81 -0.71 -20.65
N TYR A 412 -30.35 0.46 -21.01
CA TYR A 412 -31.39 0.60 -22.02
C TYR A 412 -30.92 1.30 -23.30
N GLU A 413 -29.83 2.07 -23.25
CA GLU A 413 -29.40 2.91 -24.36
C GLU A 413 -27.92 2.71 -24.69
N GLU A 414 -27.64 2.64 -25.98
CA GLU A 414 -26.30 2.53 -26.54
C GLU A 414 -26.12 3.52 -27.70
N ASN A 415 -24.97 4.16 -27.81
CA ASN A 415 -24.59 4.93 -28.98
C ASN A 415 -24.07 4.00 -30.05
N GLN A 416 -24.48 4.23 -31.30
CA GLN A 416 -23.91 3.58 -32.48
C GLN A 416 -22.98 4.54 -33.18
N TYR A 417 -21.81 4.10 -33.56
CA TYR A 417 -20.84 4.86 -34.34
C TYR A 417 -20.18 3.96 -35.38
N ILE A 418 -19.78 4.58 -36.49
CA ILE A 418 -19.05 3.88 -37.54
C ILE A 418 -17.56 3.95 -37.20
N ASP A 419 -16.93 2.82 -37.06
CA ASP A 419 -15.47 2.74 -36.90
C ASP A 419 -14.81 3.18 -38.21
N VAL A 420 -14.10 4.29 -38.15
CA VAL A 420 -13.48 4.91 -39.34
C VAL A 420 -12.44 4.00 -39.99
N THR A 421 -11.87 3.06 -39.23
CA THR A 421 -10.82 2.14 -39.70
C THR A 421 -11.40 0.90 -40.38
N THR A 422 -12.52 0.38 -39.86
CA THR A 422 -13.11 -0.89 -40.38
C THR A 422 -14.39 -0.66 -41.17
N GLY A 423 -15.00 0.53 -41.09
CA GLY A 423 -16.31 0.80 -41.71
C GLY A 423 -17.49 0.11 -40.99
N GLU A 424 -17.26 -0.63 -39.96
CA GLU A 424 -18.29 -1.36 -39.20
C GLU A 424 -19.03 -0.48 -38.21
N ILE A 425 -20.31 -0.77 -38.02
CA ILE A 425 -21.11 -0.12 -36.95
C ILE A 425 -20.77 -0.76 -35.63
N LYS A 426 -20.14 -0.01 -34.72
CA LYS A 426 -19.85 -0.41 -33.34
C LYS A 426 -20.83 0.24 -32.38
N LYS A 427 -21.14 -0.46 -31.30
CA LYS A 427 -21.98 0.03 -30.21
C LYS A 427 -21.11 0.42 -29.03
N ALA A 428 -21.38 1.58 -28.44
CA ALA A 428 -20.75 2.04 -27.21
C ALA A 428 -21.80 2.31 -26.14
N PRO A 429 -21.60 1.82 -24.91
CA PRO A 429 -22.56 2.06 -23.83
C PRO A 429 -22.58 3.54 -23.43
N ILE A 430 -23.76 4.07 -23.19
CA ILE A 430 -23.95 5.43 -22.66
C ILE A 430 -23.86 5.37 -21.13
N LYS A 431 -23.16 6.33 -20.53
CA LYS A 431 -23.12 6.48 -19.07
C LYS A 431 -24.43 7.03 -18.53
N CYS A 432 -24.88 6.47 -17.40
CA CYS A 432 -25.95 7.08 -16.62
C CYS A 432 -25.56 8.48 -16.15
N ILE A 433 -26.52 9.38 -16.03
CA ILE A 433 -26.25 10.73 -15.53
C ILE A 433 -25.88 10.72 -14.06
N ALA A 434 -24.96 11.62 -13.67
CA ALA A 434 -24.57 11.77 -12.28
C ALA A 434 -25.70 12.37 -11.43
N LYS A 435 -25.74 12.03 -10.14
CA LYS A 435 -26.70 12.62 -9.18
C LYS A 435 -26.62 14.16 -9.08
N SER A 436 -25.46 14.73 -9.39
CA SER A 436 -25.23 16.18 -9.44
C SER A 436 -25.67 16.83 -10.75
N HIS A 437 -26.11 16.05 -11.73
CA HIS A 437 -26.57 16.60 -13.02
C HIS A 437 -27.85 17.40 -12.84
N PRO A 438 -28.00 18.62 -13.46
CA PRO A 438 -29.17 19.45 -13.31
C PRO A 438 -30.49 18.75 -13.58
N LEU A 439 -30.58 17.97 -14.65
CA LEU A 439 -31.77 17.18 -14.99
C LEU A 439 -32.15 16.17 -13.90
N TYR A 440 -31.14 15.53 -13.25
CA TYR A 440 -31.43 14.62 -12.16
C TYR A 440 -31.95 15.37 -10.93
N GLN A 441 -31.40 16.55 -10.64
CA GLN A 441 -31.85 17.37 -9.51
C GLN A 441 -33.29 17.87 -9.74
N GLU A 442 -33.61 18.30 -10.97
CA GLU A 442 -34.96 18.70 -11.37
C GLU A 442 -35.93 17.51 -11.24
N PHE A 443 -35.59 16.34 -11.78
CA PHE A 443 -36.40 15.14 -11.63
C PHE A 443 -36.64 14.80 -10.15
N ARG A 444 -35.64 14.92 -9.31
CA ARG A 444 -35.78 14.69 -7.85
C ARG A 444 -36.71 15.70 -7.21
N LEU A 445 -36.64 16.95 -7.60
CA LEU A 445 -37.56 17.98 -7.12
C LEU A 445 -39.01 17.65 -7.48
N TRP A 446 -39.29 17.31 -8.73
CA TRP A 446 -40.60 16.88 -9.18
C TRP A 446 -41.08 15.64 -8.45
N GLN A 447 -40.21 14.70 -8.16
CA GLN A 447 -40.50 13.51 -7.38
C GLN A 447 -40.96 13.87 -5.95
N PHE A 448 -40.32 14.83 -5.30
CA PHE A 448 -40.75 15.32 -4.00
C PHE A 448 -42.12 16.01 -4.07
N ILE A 449 -42.31 16.87 -5.03
CA ILE A 449 -43.60 17.58 -5.23
C ILE A 449 -44.74 16.58 -5.47
N ALA A 450 -44.51 15.58 -6.32
CA ALA A 450 -45.50 14.56 -6.61
C ALA A 450 -45.91 13.68 -5.41
N ASN A 451 -45.01 13.58 -4.42
CA ASN A 451 -45.25 12.80 -3.20
C ASN A 451 -45.86 13.61 -2.04
N ILE A 452 -46.02 14.94 -2.22
CA ILE A 452 -46.69 15.79 -1.22
C ILE A 452 -48.18 15.54 -1.27
N ARG A 453 -48.75 15.14 -0.16
CA ARG A 453 -50.20 15.04 0.04
C ARG A 453 -50.63 16.23 0.90
N ILE A 454 -51.52 17.05 0.39
CA ILE A 454 -52.17 18.13 1.12
C ILE A 454 -53.48 17.56 1.65
N TYR A 455 -53.63 17.55 2.97
CA TYR A 455 -54.84 17.13 3.66
C TYR A 455 -55.62 18.33 4.14
#